data_b29a8f6997256999b1e986c1c01bcbfc
#
_entry.id   b29a8f6997256999b1e986c1c01bcbfc
#
_cell.length_a   1.000
_cell.length_b   1.000
_cell.length_c   1.000
_cell.angle_alpha   90.00
_cell.angle_beta   90.00
_cell.angle_gamma   90.00
#
_symmetry.space_group_name_H-M   'P 1'
#
loop_
_entity.id
_entity.type
_entity.pdbx_description
1 polymer ?
#
loop_
_entity_poly.entity_id
_entity_poly.type
_entity_poly.pdbx_seq_one_letter_code
_entity_poly.pdbx_strand_id
1 'polypeptide(L)'
;KLPATNRWGYFPAVSGGWTISEEKFFEPLRDVVTSLKLRASWGQNGSLAALSGYAYSTDMAQGGIYPLVPGNNYTTSVSPSSMGNDKLKWETSEQTDLGIDALLFAGRMNFSMDYFVKKTKDLLVSGTTPSLVIGGTTSPINAGNVSNKGFEFELGWRDNIGDFSYSVRGNLATLKNEVTYLDPSLTRLQGTTFMNVPLTYFEKGYPVYYFRGYQFTGIDPKTGDPTFADLNDSGDLTDDDKMDLGSAIPDFTYGIT
;
A
#
# COMPACT_ATOMS: atom_id res chain seq x y z
N LYS A 1 -19.89 0.84 -8.74
CA LYS A 1 -20.85 1.57 -7.88
C LYS A 1 -21.02 0.82 -6.57
N LEU A 2 -21.36 1.55 -5.51
CA LEU A 2 -21.65 1.00 -4.18
C LEU A 2 -23.15 0.80 -3.97
N PRO A 3 -23.54 -0.08 -3.01
CA PRO A 3 -24.93 -0.25 -2.60
C PRO A 3 -25.50 1.07 -2.01
N ALA A 4 -26.81 1.18 -1.98
CA ALA A 4 -27.49 2.42 -1.55
C ALA A 4 -27.08 2.87 -0.14
N THR A 5 -26.84 1.92 0.76
CA THR A 5 -26.44 2.16 2.17
C THR A 5 -25.06 2.81 2.31
N ASN A 6 -24.13 2.54 1.38
CA ASN A 6 -22.73 2.99 1.46
C ASN A 6 -22.33 3.88 0.27
N ARG A 7 -23.32 4.38 -0.49
CA ARG A 7 -23.08 5.17 -1.71
C ARG A 7 -22.40 6.50 -1.45
N TRP A 8 -22.74 7.13 -0.34
CA TRP A 8 -22.22 8.44 0.02
C TRP A 8 -21.05 8.29 1.02
N GLY A 9 -19.95 8.97 0.75
CA GLY A 9 -18.79 9.08 1.62
C GLY A 9 -18.51 10.56 1.94
N TYR A 10 -18.04 10.83 3.16
CA TYR A 10 -17.59 12.14 3.58
C TYR A 10 -16.09 12.08 3.86
N PHE A 11 -15.34 12.92 3.17
CA PHE A 11 -13.87 12.94 3.22
C PHE A 11 -13.38 14.32 3.62
N PRO A 12 -13.43 14.65 4.92
CA PRO A 12 -12.99 15.95 5.41
C PRO A 12 -11.47 16.11 5.29
N ALA A 13 -11.03 17.36 5.15
CA ALA A 13 -9.63 17.73 5.20
C ALA A 13 -9.47 19.06 5.91
N VAL A 14 -8.38 19.22 6.64
CA VAL A 14 -7.98 20.44 7.32
C VAL A 14 -6.47 20.60 7.23
N SER A 15 -6.02 21.83 7.00
CA SER A 15 -4.60 22.16 7.01
C SER A 15 -4.37 23.53 7.65
N GLY A 16 -3.19 23.69 8.23
CA GLY A 16 -2.75 24.94 8.81
C GLY A 16 -1.25 25.14 8.62
N GLY A 17 -0.85 26.38 8.57
CA GLY A 17 0.54 26.76 8.49
C GLY A 17 0.80 27.97 9.34
N TRP A 18 1.95 27.98 10.02
CA TRP A 18 2.39 29.10 10.85
C TRP A 18 3.80 29.52 10.44
N THR A 19 3.91 30.75 9.95
CA THR A 19 5.19 31.36 9.61
C THR A 19 5.78 32.00 10.85
N ILE A 20 6.53 31.24 11.61
CA ILE A 20 7.14 31.66 12.90
C ILE A 20 8.09 32.84 12.69
N SER A 21 8.79 32.89 11.57
CA SER A 21 9.73 33.98 11.24
C SER A 21 9.08 35.35 11.12
N GLU A 22 7.74 35.42 10.93
CA GLU A 22 7.01 36.69 10.89
C GLU A 22 6.67 37.23 12.28
N GLU A 23 6.83 36.43 13.33
CA GLU A 23 6.51 36.81 14.70
C GLU A 23 7.60 37.72 15.30
N LYS A 24 7.18 38.66 16.14
CA LYS A 24 8.09 39.65 16.80
C LYS A 24 9.16 38.99 17.64
N PHE A 25 8.84 37.91 18.35
CA PHE A 25 9.80 37.21 19.21
C PHE A 25 10.91 36.52 18.39
N PHE A 26 10.71 36.32 17.07
CA PHE A 26 11.69 35.67 16.19
C PHE A 26 12.74 36.65 15.64
N GLU A 27 12.53 37.94 15.80
CA GLU A 27 13.34 39.01 15.24
C GLU A 27 14.85 38.82 15.46
N PRO A 28 15.34 38.40 16.65
CA PRO A 28 16.77 38.18 16.89
C PRO A 28 17.43 37.08 16.09
N LEU A 29 16.62 36.17 15.51
CA LEU A 29 17.13 35.01 14.77
C LEU A 29 17.06 35.22 13.22
N ARG A 30 16.49 36.31 12.75
CA ARG A 30 16.30 36.59 11.32
C ARG A 30 17.58 36.73 10.52
N ASP A 31 18.68 37.08 11.13
CA ASP A 31 19.98 37.18 10.48
C ASP A 31 20.47 35.82 9.98
N VAL A 32 20.12 34.74 10.68
CA VAL A 32 20.52 33.37 10.33
C VAL A 32 19.34 32.65 9.66
N VAL A 33 18.14 32.73 10.24
CA VAL A 33 16.94 32.05 9.77
C VAL A 33 16.02 33.08 9.07
N THR A 34 16.15 33.14 7.76
CA THR A 34 15.41 34.10 6.92
C THR A 34 13.91 33.81 6.91
N SER A 35 13.54 32.53 6.90
CA SER A 35 12.14 32.09 6.98
C SER A 35 12.06 30.77 7.71
N LEU A 36 11.05 30.63 8.57
CA LEU A 36 10.71 29.38 9.24
C LEU A 36 9.19 29.23 9.27
N LYS A 37 8.71 28.14 8.67
CA LYS A 37 7.29 27.81 8.59
C LYS A 37 7.05 26.40 9.11
N LEU A 38 6.05 26.25 10.00
CA LEU A 38 5.48 24.96 10.38
C LEU A 38 4.23 24.70 9.57
N ARG A 39 4.04 23.45 9.18
CA ARG A 39 2.87 22.96 8.46
C ARG A 39 2.26 21.78 9.18
N ALA A 40 0.95 21.70 9.22
CA ALA A 40 0.24 20.52 9.67
C ALA A 40 -0.97 20.32 8.75
N SER A 41 -1.20 19.10 8.32
CA SER A 41 -2.38 18.74 7.56
C SER A 41 -2.91 17.37 8.00
N TRP A 42 -4.21 17.22 7.90
CA TRP A 42 -4.93 15.98 8.03
C TRP A 42 -6.07 15.94 7.04
N GLY A 43 -6.25 14.80 6.38
CA GLY A 43 -7.35 14.67 5.45
C GLY A 43 -7.66 13.22 5.13
N GLN A 44 -8.87 13.03 4.61
CA GLN A 44 -9.35 11.76 4.12
C GLN A 44 -9.68 11.86 2.63
N ASN A 45 -9.48 10.76 1.92
CA ASN A 45 -9.87 10.60 0.52
C ASN A 45 -10.48 9.21 0.31
N GLY A 46 -11.57 9.15 -0.46
CA GLY A 46 -12.23 7.89 -0.81
C GLY A 46 -11.86 7.42 -2.21
N SER A 47 -11.67 6.12 -2.35
CA SER A 47 -11.36 5.48 -3.63
C SER A 47 -12.34 4.34 -3.91
N LEU A 48 -12.69 4.17 -5.19
CA LEU A 48 -13.43 3.04 -5.75
C LEU A 48 -12.69 2.43 -6.94
N ALA A 49 -11.40 2.73 -7.09
CA ALA A 49 -10.60 2.36 -8.26
C ALA A 49 -10.55 0.84 -8.51
N ALA A 50 -10.63 0.04 -7.43
CA ALA A 50 -10.65 -1.41 -7.51
C ALA A 50 -12.04 -2.01 -7.82
N LEU A 51 -13.10 -1.16 -7.90
CA LEU A 51 -14.46 -1.64 -8.20
C LEU A 51 -14.82 -1.42 -9.67
N SER A 52 -15.28 -2.47 -10.31
CA SER A 52 -15.89 -2.41 -11.64
C SER A 52 -17.41 -2.52 -11.55
N GLY A 53 -18.12 -1.84 -12.45
CA GLY A 53 -19.56 -1.99 -12.64
C GLY A 53 -20.40 -1.83 -11.38
N TYR A 54 -21.27 -2.79 -11.15
CA TYR A 54 -22.21 -2.88 -10.02
C TYR A 54 -21.82 -4.05 -9.11
N ALA A 55 -20.60 -4.06 -8.60
CA ALA A 55 -20.02 -5.14 -7.80
C ALA A 55 -20.86 -5.57 -6.56
N TYR A 56 -21.85 -4.78 -6.15
CA TYR A 56 -22.80 -5.14 -5.11
C TYR A 56 -23.97 -6.02 -5.61
N SER A 57 -24.14 -6.16 -6.92
CA SER A 57 -25.21 -6.92 -7.56
C SER A 57 -24.64 -8.22 -8.12
N THR A 58 -25.42 -9.29 -8.05
CA THR A 58 -25.08 -10.55 -8.70
C THR A 58 -25.37 -10.42 -10.19
N ASP A 59 -24.35 -10.63 -11.02
CA ASP A 59 -24.46 -10.62 -12.46
C ASP A 59 -24.80 -12.02 -12.98
N MET A 60 -25.69 -12.07 -13.96
CA MET A 60 -26.11 -13.31 -14.64
C MET A 60 -25.52 -13.33 -16.04
N ALA A 61 -24.81 -14.39 -16.38
CA ALA A 61 -24.31 -14.62 -17.72
C ALA A 61 -25.19 -15.65 -18.45
N GLN A 62 -25.45 -15.39 -19.72
CA GLN A 62 -25.95 -16.40 -20.64
C GLN A 62 -24.75 -17.19 -21.17
N GLY A 63 -24.77 -18.49 -20.99
CA GLY A 63 -23.67 -19.34 -21.45
C GLY A 63 -24.05 -20.82 -21.35
N GLY A 64 -23.45 -21.60 -22.21
CA GLY A 64 -23.78 -23.02 -22.29
C GLY A 64 -25.09 -23.33 -23.04
N ILE A 65 -25.08 -24.43 -23.72
CA ILE A 65 -26.24 -24.97 -24.45
C ILE A 65 -26.67 -26.22 -23.70
N TYR A 66 -27.90 -26.25 -23.24
CA TYR A 66 -28.47 -27.40 -22.54
C TYR A 66 -29.48 -28.10 -23.41
N PRO A 67 -29.34 -29.41 -23.70
CA PRO A 67 -30.32 -30.16 -24.44
C PRO A 67 -31.49 -30.48 -23.50
N LEU A 68 -32.66 -29.91 -23.75
CA LEU A 68 -33.89 -30.18 -22.98
C LEU A 68 -34.67 -31.37 -23.49
N VAL A 69 -34.52 -31.74 -24.77
CA VAL A 69 -35.28 -32.81 -25.41
C VAL A 69 -34.39 -33.56 -26.41
N PRO A 70 -34.56 -34.89 -26.61
CA PRO A 70 -33.92 -35.60 -27.71
C PRO A 70 -34.26 -35.00 -29.07
N GLY A 71 -33.27 -34.53 -29.81
CA GLY A 71 -33.39 -33.87 -31.12
C GLY A 71 -33.14 -32.35 -31.01
N ASN A 72 -32.11 -31.91 -31.52
CA ASN A 72 -31.55 -30.52 -31.79
C ASN A 72 -32.23 -29.27 -31.19
N ASN A 73 -33.03 -29.39 -30.15
CA ASN A 73 -33.60 -28.26 -29.43
C ASN A 73 -32.71 -27.90 -28.23
N TYR A 74 -31.84 -26.93 -28.44
CA TYR A 74 -30.94 -26.41 -27.39
C TYR A 74 -31.55 -25.17 -26.76
N THR A 75 -31.48 -25.08 -25.44
CA THR A 75 -31.83 -23.86 -24.68
C THR A 75 -30.56 -23.26 -24.09
N THR A 76 -30.45 -21.95 -24.22
CA THR A 76 -29.37 -21.22 -23.58
C THR A 76 -29.56 -21.23 -22.06
N SER A 77 -28.53 -21.67 -21.31
CA SER A 77 -28.54 -21.61 -19.86
C SER A 77 -28.21 -20.21 -19.38
N VAL A 78 -28.76 -19.86 -18.24
CA VAL A 78 -28.39 -18.62 -17.48
C VAL A 78 -27.88 -19.05 -16.13
N SER A 79 -26.68 -18.56 -15.77
CA SER A 79 -26.05 -18.85 -14.48
C SER A 79 -25.45 -17.59 -13.89
N PRO A 80 -25.30 -17.51 -12.56
CA PRO A 80 -24.54 -16.43 -11.94
C PRO A 80 -23.09 -16.42 -12.46
N SER A 81 -22.63 -15.29 -12.98
CA SER A 81 -21.23 -15.10 -13.40
C SER A 81 -20.38 -14.47 -12.33
N SER A 82 -20.99 -13.64 -11.48
CA SER A 82 -20.36 -13.08 -10.30
C SER A 82 -21.36 -12.94 -9.16
N MET A 83 -20.92 -13.20 -7.94
CA MET A 83 -21.73 -12.94 -6.74
C MET A 83 -21.49 -11.52 -6.25
N GLY A 84 -22.55 -10.73 -6.10
CA GLY A 84 -22.51 -9.39 -5.58
C GLY A 84 -22.21 -9.34 -4.08
N ASN A 85 -21.71 -8.19 -3.60
CA ASN A 85 -21.47 -7.93 -2.19
C ASN A 85 -22.17 -6.61 -1.79
N ASP A 86 -23.24 -6.72 -1.04
CA ASP A 86 -24.04 -5.60 -0.56
C ASP A 86 -23.43 -4.84 0.63
N LYS A 87 -22.32 -5.36 1.19
CA LYS A 87 -21.59 -4.76 2.31
C LYS A 87 -20.41 -3.88 1.86
N LEU A 88 -20.19 -3.75 0.55
CA LEU A 88 -19.10 -2.95 0.00
C LEU A 88 -19.14 -1.51 0.50
N LYS A 89 -17.96 -1.01 0.91
CA LYS A 89 -17.71 0.36 1.36
C LYS A 89 -16.64 1.04 0.51
N TRP A 90 -16.50 2.34 0.71
CA TRP A 90 -15.37 3.09 0.20
C TRP A 90 -14.06 2.58 0.82
N GLU A 91 -13.06 2.40 -0.02
CA GLU A 91 -11.68 2.37 0.45
C GLU A 91 -11.31 3.81 0.84
N THR A 92 -10.85 4.00 2.07
CA THR A 92 -10.54 5.34 2.61
C THR A 92 -9.06 5.45 2.90
N SER A 93 -8.43 6.46 2.30
CA SER A 93 -7.07 6.87 2.63
C SER A 93 -7.12 8.07 3.57
N GLU A 94 -6.53 7.94 4.74
CA GLU A 94 -6.36 8.99 5.75
C GLU A 94 -4.89 9.35 5.83
N GLN A 95 -4.57 10.63 5.70
CA GLN A 95 -3.20 11.11 5.75
C GLN A 95 -3.05 12.24 6.77
N THR A 96 -1.98 12.17 7.55
CA THR A 96 -1.52 13.22 8.47
C THR A 96 -0.11 13.59 8.09
N ASP A 97 0.16 14.87 7.91
CA ASP A 97 1.47 15.40 7.60
C ASP A 97 1.84 16.52 8.57
N LEU A 98 3.07 16.49 9.06
CA LEU A 98 3.67 17.54 9.87
C LEU A 98 4.98 17.95 9.20
N GLY A 99 5.11 19.22 8.83
CA GLY A 99 6.24 19.71 8.07
C GLY A 99 6.88 20.97 8.66
N ILE A 100 8.15 21.11 8.39
CA ILE A 100 8.96 22.28 8.69
C ILE A 100 9.68 22.73 7.43
N ASP A 101 9.52 23.98 7.04
CA ASP A 101 10.26 24.62 5.96
C ASP A 101 11.13 25.73 6.55
N ALA A 102 12.41 25.74 6.21
CA ALA A 102 13.34 26.78 6.63
C ALA A 102 14.18 27.29 5.48
N LEU A 103 14.35 28.61 5.42
CA LEU A 103 15.33 29.29 4.62
C LEU A 103 16.37 29.92 5.55
N LEU A 104 17.63 29.59 5.34
CA LEU A 104 18.74 30.01 6.22
C LEU A 104 19.79 30.76 5.39
N PHE A 105 20.61 31.55 6.09
CA PHE A 105 21.76 32.27 5.53
C PHE A 105 21.38 33.14 4.32
N ALA A 106 20.40 34.03 4.51
CA ALA A 106 19.86 34.89 3.46
C ALA A 106 19.38 34.12 2.20
N GLY A 107 18.79 32.92 2.41
CA GLY A 107 18.22 32.08 1.36
C GLY A 107 19.25 31.24 0.59
N ARG A 108 20.48 31.11 1.07
CA ARG A 108 21.47 30.20 0.47
C ARG A 108 21.15 28.75 0.75
N MET A 109 20.60 28.45 1.93
CA MET A 109 20.21 27.11 2.33
C MET A 109 18.70 27.02 2.45
N ASN A 110 18.10 26.04 1.75
CA ASN A 110 16.74 25.61 1.99
C ASN A 110 16.75 24.24 2.68
N PHE A 111 15.90 24.12 3.67
CA PHE A 111 15.67 22.87 4.40
C PHE A 111 14.18 22.62 4.49
N SER A 112 13.76 21.40 4.18
CA SER A 112 12.41 20.91 4.42
C SER A 112 12.47 19.55 5.09
N MET A 113 11.59 19.33 6.04
CA MET A 113 11.40 18.06 6.73
C MET A 113 9.92 17.82 6.92
N ASP A 114 9.46 16.66 6.50
CA ASP A 114 8.09 16.22 6.69
C ASP A 114 8.06 14.86 7.40
N TYR A 115 7.14 14.72 8.34
CA TYR A 115 6.72 13.45 8.91
C TYR A 115 5.32 13.15 8.45
N PHE A 116 5.12 12.00 7.80
CA PHE A 116 3.82 11.59 7.30
C PHE A 116 3.36 10.27 7.90
N VAL A 117 2.05 10.15 8.07
CA VAL A 117 1.37 8.89 8.37
C VAL A 117 0.17 8.79 7.44
N LYS A 118 0.21 7.80 6.54
CA LYS A 118 -0.88 7.48 5.62
C LYS A 118 -1.45 6.12 5.96
N LYS A 119 -2.75 6.07 6.25
CA LYS A 119 -3.48 4.82 6.55
C LYS A 119 -4.52 4.59 5.47
N THR A 120 -4.43 3.47 4.77
CA THR A 120 -5.50 3.01 3.87
C THR A 120 -6.36 2.02 4.63
N LYS A 121 -7.63 2.32 4.79
CA LYS A 121 -8.62 1.53 5.50
C LYS A 121 -9.63 0.94 4.52
N ASP A 122 -10.20 -0.20 4.88
CA ASP A 122 -11.21 -0.88 4.07
C ASP A 122 -10.72 -1.20 2.64
N LEU A 123 -9.43 -1.59 2.52
CA LEU A 123 -8.82 -1.94 1.24
C LEU A 123 -9.63 -3.04 0.54
N LEU A 124 -9.93 -2.80 -0.73
CA LEU A 124 -10.73 -3.71 -1.54
C LEU A 124 -9.86 -4.86 -2.07
N VAL A 125 -10.20 -6.07 -1.68
CA VAL A 125 -9.49 -7.30 -2.06
C VAL A 125 -10.44 -8.21 -2.83
N SER A 126 -9.97 -8.76 -3.94
CA SER A 126 -10.72 -9.66 -4.82
C SER A 126 -10.26 -11.11 -4.68
N GLY A 127 -11.09 -12.05 -5.11
CA GLY A 127 -10.69 -13.45 -5.27
C GLY A 127 -10.57 -14.24 -3.96
N THR A 128 -11.30 -13.87 -2.92
CA THR A 128 -11.21 -14.48 -1.59
C THR A 128 -11.90 -15.84 -1.45
N THR A 129 -12.83 -16.16 -2.34
CA THR A 129 -13.58 -17.44 -2.29
C THR A 129 -13.31 -18.26 -3.57
N PRO A 130 -13.01 -19.57 -3.45
CA PRO A 130 -12.78 -20.41 -4.61
C PRO A 130 -13.99 -20.45 -5.56
N SER A 131 -13.75 -20.29 -6.84
CA SER A 131 -14.80 -20.27 -7.88
C SER A 131 -15.61 -21.57 -7.93
N LEU A 132 -15.04 -22.70 -7.56
CA LEU A 132 -15.74 -23.99 -7.48
C LEU A 132 -16.85 -24.02 -6.41
N VAL A 133 -16.75 -23.19 -5.37
CA VAL A 133 -17.77 -23.13 -4.31
C VAL A 133 -18.98 -22.33 -4.76
N ILE A 134 -18.78 -21.31 -5.56
CA ILE A 134 -19.83 -20.35 -5.94
C ILE A 134 -20.25 -20.41 -7.41
N GLY A 135 -19.53 -21.20 -8.22
CA GLY A 135 -19.83 -21.35 -9.67
C GLY A 135 -19.47 -20.13 -10.52
N GLY A 136 -18.75 -19.14 -9.95
CA GLY A 136 -18.39 -17.90 -10.65
C GLY A 136 -17.29 -17.13 -9.89
N THR A 137 -17.16 -15.84 -10.20
CA THR A 137 -16.24 -14.94 -9.48
C THR A 137 -16.93 -14.30 -8.28
N THR A 138 -16.17 -13.93 -7.26
CA THR A 138 -16.66 -13.12 -6.13
C THR A 138 -16.44 -11.64 -6.39
N SER A 139 -17.34 -10.81 -5.87
CA SER A 139 -17.07 -9.39 -5.72
C SER A 139 -15.96 -9.17 -4.71
N PRO A 140 -15.21 -8.04 -4.83
CA PRO A 140 -14.29 -7.61 -3.81
C PRO A 140 -14.93 -7.51 -2.42
N ILE A 141 -14.12 -7.65 -1.40
CA ILE A 141 -14.48 -7.38 -0.01
C ILE A 141 -13.56 -6.32 0.57
N ASN A 142 -14.03 -5.56 1.54
CA ASN A 142 -13.20 -4.63 2.31
C ASN A 142 -12.48 -5.42 3.40
N ALA A 143 -11.26 -5.89 3.12
CA ALA A 143 -10.63 -6.93 3.93
C ALA A 143 -9.32 -6.52 4.61
N GLY A 144 -8.75 -5.35 4.31
CA GLY A 144 -7.44 -5.00 4.85
C GLY A 144 -7.25 -3.54 5.18
N ASN A 145 -6.30 -3.25 6.08
CA ASN A 145 -5.80 -1.90 6.32
C ASN A 145 -4.27 -1.91 6.22
N VAL A 146 -3.74 -0.84 5.63
CA VAL A 146 -2.30 -0.65 5.44
C VAL A 146 -1.90 0.69 6.04
N SER A 147 -0.75 0.73 6.71
CA SER A 147 -0.13 1.93 7.24
C SER A 147 1.21 2.17 6.56
N ASN A 148 1.41 3.38 6.09
CA ASN A 148 2.69 3.89 5.58
C ASN A 148 3.06 5.09 6.44
N LYS A 149 4.28 5.10 6.99
CA LYS A 149 4.79 6.22 7.77
C LYS A 149 6.26 6.41 7.52
N GLY A 150 6.71 7.65 7.58
CA GLY A 150 8.11 7.95 7.33
C GLY A 150 8.44 9.41 7.49
N PHE A 151 9.69 9.71 7.19
CA PHE A 151 10.23 11.06 7.13
C PHE A 151 10.70 11.35 5.72
N GLU A 152 10.52 12.59 5.30
CA GLU A 152 11.09 13.13 4.07
C GLU A 152 11.95 14.34 4.45
N PHE A 153 13.15 14.38 3.90
CA PHE A 153 14.12 15.47 4.13
C PHE A 153 14.57 15.99 2.78
N GLU A 154 14.61 17.31 2.67
CA GLU A 154 15.23 17.99 1.54
C GLU A 154 16.18 19.06 2.08
N LEU A 155 17.41 19.08 1.56
CA LEU A 155 18.42 20.07 1.84
C LEU A 155 19.00 20.60 0.54
N GLY A 156 18.94 21.90 0.33
CA GLY A 156 19.56 22.56 -0.80
C GLY A 156 20.51 23.65 -0.34
N TRP A 157 21.65 23.74 -1.00
CA TRP A 157 22.60 24.82 -0.83
C TRP A 157 22.89 25.47 -2.18
N ARG A 158 22.89 26.79 -2.23
CA ARG A 158 23.29 27.56 -3.41
C ARG A 158 24.17 28.75 -2.96
N ASP A 159 25.25 28.96 -3.69
CA ASP A 159 26.12 30.10 -3.43
C ASP A 159 26.86 30.52 -4.70
N ASN A 160 27.55 31.67 -4.63
CA ASN A 160 28.37 32.23 -5.69
C ASN A 160 29.78 32.51 -5.16
N ILE A 161 30.79 32.16 -5.93
CA ILE A 161 32.17 32.45 -5.68
C ILE A 161 32.70 33.27 -6.85
N GLY A 162 32.67 34.59 -6.71
CA GLY A 162 32.88 35.49 -7.86
C GLY A 162 31.82 35.31 -8.94
N ASP A 163 32.23 35.00 -10.15
CA ASP A 163 31.31 34.73 -11.27
C ASP A 163 30.83 33.28 -11.35
N PHE A 164 31.33 32.42 -10.48
CA PHE A 164 30.94 31.01 -10.45
C PHE A 164 29.76 30.78 -9.49
N SER A 165 28.64 30.32 -10.05
CA SER A 165 27.42 29.95 -9.29
C SER A 165 27.31 28.44 -9.20
N TYR A 166 27.05 27.92 -8.01
CA TYR A 166 26.83 26.50 -7.79
C TYR A 166 25.63 26.23 -6.89
N SER A 167 25.06 25.06 -7.06
CA SER A 167 24.01 24.56 -6.17
C SER A 167 24.17 23.06 -5.97
N VAL A 168 23.91 22.61 -4.75
CA VAL A 168 23.85 21.20 -4.37
C VAL A 168 22.54 20.96 -3.68
N ARG A 169 21.85 19.88 -4.05
CA ARG A 169 20.59 19.49 -3.43
C ARG A 169 20.63 18.02 -3.09
N GLY A 170 20.21 17.69 -1.88
CA GLY A 170 20.05 16.32 -1.40
C GLY A 170 18.62 16.08 -0.91
N ASN A 171 18.12 14.89 -1.11
CA ASN A 171 16.88 14.41 -0.52
C ASN A 171 17.07 13.03 0.09
N LEU A 172 16.29 12.75 1.14
CA LEU A 172 16.23 11.45 1.81
C LEU A 172 14.78 11.22 2.22
N ALA A 173 14.22 10.08 1.84
CA ALA A 173 12.92 9.64 2.33
C ALA A 173 13.05 8.27 3.00
N THR A 174 12.39 8.11 4.14
CA THR A 174 12.26 6.82 4.83
C THR A 174 10.82 6.35 4.74
N LEU A 175 10.61 5.03 4.69
CA LEU A 175 9.28 4.45 4.60
C LEU A 175 9.19 3.19 5.47
N LYS A 176 8.23 3.15 6.38
CA LYS A 176 7.78 1.92 7.02
C LYS A 176 6.37 1.59 6.53
N ASN A 177 6.25 0.50 5.77
CA ASN A 177 4.99 -0.05 5.28
C ASN A 177 4.58 -1.25 6.12
N GLU A 178 3.30 -1.36 6.49
CA GLU A 178 2.79 -2.45 7.32
C GLU A 178 1.31 -2.69 7.08
N VAL A 179 0.91 -3.96 6.93
CA VAL A 179 -0.49 -4.39 6.96
C VAL A 179 -0.94 -4.44 8.41
N THR A 180 -1.80 -3.51 8.82
CA THR A 180 -2.23 -3.37 10.23
C THR A 180 -3.47 -4.20 10.56
N TYR A 181 -4.25 -4.55 9.56
CA TYR A 181 -5.46 -5.36 9.69
C TYR A 181 -5.67 -6.20 8.45
N LEU A 182 -6.10 -7.43 8.65
CA LEU A 182 -6.64 -8.32 7.63
C LEU A 182 -7.90 -8.97 8.22
N ASP A 183 -8.93 -9.18 7.38
CA ASP A 183 -10.18 -9.82 7.82
C ASP A 183 -9.88 -11.18 8.46
N PRO A 184 -10.43 -11.50 9.65
CA PRO A 184 -10.14 -12.75 10.35
C PRO A 184 -10.47 -14.04 9.58
N SER A 185 -11.32 -13.95 8.56
CA SER A 185 -11.59 -15.08 7.64
C SER A 185 -10.42 -15.39 6.70
N LEU A 186 -9.44 -14.49 6.63
CA LEU A 186 -8.27 -14.58 5.77
C LEU A 186 -7.00 -14.63 6.63
N THR A 187 -6.26 -15.70 6.57
CA THR A 187 -4.96 -15.79 7.25
C THR A 187 -3.92 -14.93 6.49
N ARG A 188 -3.88 -15.09 5.18
CA ARG A 188 -3.00 -14.34 4.26
C ARG A 188 -3.58 -14.37 2.86
N LEU A 189 -3.23 -13.37 2.05
CA LEU A 189 -3.57 -13.34 0.64
C LEU A 189 -2.30 -13.57 -0.17
N GLN A 190 -2.44 -14.35 -1.24
CA GLN A 190 -1.36 -14.58 -2.19
C GLN A 190 -1.24 -13.39 -3.13
N GLY A 191 0.00 -12.96 -3.36
CA GLY A 191 0.34 -11.94 -4.35
C GLY A 191 0.83 -12.55 -5.65
N THR A 192 2.00 -12.09 -6.11
CA THR A 192 2.61 -12.57 -7.36
C THR A 192 3.01 -14.03 -7.25
N THR A 193 2.71 -14.80 -8.31
CA THR A 193 3.08 -16.22 -8.44
C THR A 193 4.13 -16.40 -9.53
N PHE A 194 5.03 -17.36 -9.35
CA PHE A 194 5.95 -17.84 -10.37
C PHE A 194 5.80 -19.37 -10.48
N MET A 195 5.56 -19.86 -11.69
CA MET A 195 5.30 -21.30 -11.94
C MET A 195 4.23 -21.89 -11.00
N ASN A 196 3.14 -21.13 -10.75
CA ASN A 196 2.06 -21.48 -9.82
C ASN A 196 2.47 -21.52 -8.33
N VAL A 197 3.69 -21.10 -7.98
CA VAL A 197 4.13 -20.97 -6.59
C VAL A 197 4.00 -19.51 -6.18
N PRO A 198 3.21 -19.16 -5.13
CA PRO A 198 3.14 -17.82 -4.62
C PRO A 198 4.49 -17.38 -4.02
N LEU A 199 4.98 -16.22 -4.44
CA LEU A 199 6.25 -15.65 -3.95
C LEU A 199 6.02 -14.56 -2.91
N THR A 200 4.93 -13.81 -3.04
CA THR A 200 4.64 -12.68 -2.16
C THR A 200 3.30 -12.86 -1.48
N TYR A 201 3.17 -12.24 -0.31
CA TYR A 201 1.99 -12.38 0.54
C TYR A 201 1.58 -11.05 1.15
N PHE A 202 0.27 -10.89 1.33
CA PHE A 202 -0.33 -9.81 2.10
C PHE A 202 -0.85 -10.42 3.41
N GLU A 203 -0.21 -10.07 4.52
CA GLU A 203 -0.45 -10.66 5.82
C GLU A 203 -0.30 -9.61 6.92
N LYS A 204 -1.12 -9.68 7.96
CA LYS A 204 -1.07 -8.73 9.07
C LYS A 204 0.28 -8.78 9.80
N GLY A 205 0.85 -7.61 10.06
CA GLY A 205 2.12 -7.43 10.76
C GLY A 205 3.35 -7.38 9.85
N TYR A 206 3.17 -7.64 8.55
CA TYR A 206 4.24 -7.63 7.56
C TYR A 206 4.07 -6.47 6.55
N PRO A 207 5.11 -6.12 5.80
CA PRO A 207 4.98 -5.23 4.67
C PRO A 207 4.02 -5.78 3.60
N VAL A 208 3.41 -4.89 2.83
CA VAL A 208 2.52 -5.28 1.73
C VAL A 208 3.30 -6.10 0.70
N TYR A 209 2.82 -7.30 0.40
CA TYR A 209 3.43 -8.23 -0.56
C TYR A 209 4.91 -8.54 -0.27
N TYR A 210 5.23 -8.79 1.02
CA TYR A 210 6.54 -9.27 1.41
C TYR A 210 6.83 -10.65 0.79
N PHE A 211 8.11 -10.97 0.61
CA PHE A 211 8.54 -12.28 0.13
C PHE A 211 8.52 -13.29 1.26
N ARG A 212 7.88 -14.41 1.04
CA ARG A 212 7.84 -15.53 1.99
C ARG A 212 8.36 -16.79 1.33
N GLY A 213 9.35 -17.39 1.93
CA GLY A 213 10.02 -18.57 1.39
C GLY A 213 10.90 -19.25 2.41
N TYR A 214 11.59 -20.29 1.96
CA TYR A 214 12.54 -21.04 2.78
C TYR A 214 13.87 -20.30 2.88
N GLN A 215 14.45 -20.25 4.07
CA GLN A 215 15.79 -19.71 4.27
C GLN A 215 16.83 -20.72 3.78
N PHE A 216 17.62 -20.32 2.79
CA PHE A 216 18.73 -21.12 2.31
C PHE A 216 19.84 -21.18 3.36
N THR A 217 20.32 -22.38 3.69
CA THR A 217 21.37 -22.62 4.70
C THR A 217 22.69 -23.10 4.11
N GLY A 218 22.68 -23.62 2.89
CA GLY A 218 23.89 -24.12 2.25
C GLY A 218 23.61 -25.14 1.16
N ILE A 219 24.66 -25.90 0.82
CA ILE A 219 24.62 -27.01 -0.15
C ILE A 219 25.11 -28.27 0.56
N ASP A 220 24.36 -29.35 0.45
CA ASP A 220 24.80 -30.65 0.94
C ASP A 220 26.07 -31.11 0.15
N PRO A 221 27.21 -31.26 0.84
CA PRO A 221 28.45 -31.65 0.16
C PRO A 221 28.44 -33.05 -0.46
N LYS A 222 27.47 -33.89 -0.10
CA LYS A 222 27.36 -35.28 -0.62
C LYS A 222 26.48 -35.35 -1.85
N THR A 223 25.37 -34.62 -1.87
CA THR A 223 24.38 -34.70 -2.96
C THR A 223 24.49 -33.52 -3.92
N GLY A 224 25.01 -32.36 -3.47
CA GLY A 224 25.03 -31.11 -4.24
C GLY A 224 23.69 -30.35 -4.20
N ASP A 225 22.73 -30.82 -3.41
CA ASP A 225 21.41 -30.20 -3.31
C ASP A 225 21.42 -28.99 -2.36
N PRO A 226 20.56 -27.99 -2.60
CA PRO A 226 20.38 -26.89 -1.67
C PRO A 226 19.72 -27.36 -0.37
N THR A 227 20.19 -26.84 0.76
CA THR A 227 19.64 -27.10 2.08
C THR A 227 18.93 -25.85 2.60
N PHE A 228 17.85 -26.05 3.33
CA PHE A 228 17.01 -24.98 3.88
C PHE A 228 16.82 -25.19 5.38
N ALA A 229 16.50 -24.11 6.09
CA ALA A 229 16.22 -24.16 7.52
C ALA A 229 14.88 -24.87 7.78
N ASP A 230 14.90 -25.82 8.69
CA ASP A 230 13.71 -26.41 9.32
C ASP A 230 13.45 -25.59 10.60
N LEU A 231 12.44 -24.70 10.56
CA LEU A 231 12.18 -23.74 11.63
C LEU A 231 11.37 -24.33 12.79
N ASN A 232 10.69 -25.44 12.53
CA ASN A 232 9.84 -26.12 13.52
C ASN A 232 10.44 -27.45 14.03
N ASP A 233 11.67 -27.81 13.56
CA ASP A 233 12.38 -29.05 13.89
C ASP A 233 11.54 -30.34 13.62
N SER A 234 10.68 -30.27 12.57
CA SER A 234 9.84 -31.43 12.20
C SER A 234 10.59 -32.53 11.46
N GLY A 235 11.73 -32.20 10.89
CA GLY A 235 12.53 -33.08 10.03
C GLY A 235 12.10 -33.08 8.57
N ASP A 236 10.97 -32.45 8.25
CA ASP A 236 10.44 -32.30 6.88
C ASP A 236 10.26 -30.83 6.55
N LEU A 237 10.62 -30.42 5.33
CA LEU A 237 10.45 -29.06 4.86
C LEU A 237 9.01 -28.80 4.44
N THR A 238 8.29 -28.01 5.24
CA THR A 238 6.86 -27.73 5.09
C THR A 238 6.57 -26.23 4.88
N ASP A 239 5.30 -25.84 4.68
CA ASP A 239 4.92 -24.42 4.58
C ASP A 239 5.18 -23.64 5.89
N ASP A 240 5.25 -24.32 7.03
CA ASP A 240 5.52 -23.72 8.34
C ASP A 240 7.00 -23.30 8.49
N ASP A 241 7.90 -23.81 7.65
CA ASP A 241 9.32 -23.45 7.62
C ASP A 241 9.62 -22.24 6.73
N LYS A 242 8.57 -21.69 6.10
CA LYS A 242 8.70 -20.46 5.33
C LYS A 242 8.66 -19.25 6.25
N MET A 243 9.61 -18.34 6.04
CA MET A 243 9.76 -17.11 6.81
C MET A 243 9.70 -15.87 5.90
N ASP A 244 9.68 -14.69 6.52
CA ASP A 244 9.86 -13.41 5.84
C ASP A 244 11.31 -13.31 5.30
N LEU A 245 11.41 -13.16 3.99
CA LEU A 245 12.68 -12.97 3.27
C LEU A 245 12.92 -11.50 2.88
N GLY A 246 12.06 -10.60 3.34
CA GLY A 246 12.15 -9.17 3.06
C GLY A 246 11.07 -8.66 2.11
N SER A 247 11.17 -7.40 1.77
CA SER A 247 10.21 -6.68 0.93
C SER A 247 10.89 -6.02 -0.26
N ALA A 248 10.16 -5.88 -1.36
CA ALA A 248 10.59 -5.07 -2.50
C ALA A 248 10.41 -3.55 -2.26
N ILE A 249 9.73 -3.17 -1.17
CA ILE A 249 9.54 -1.78 -0.80
C ILE A 249 10.80 -1.31 -0.07
N PRO A 250 11.52 -0.29 -0.58
CA PRO A 250 12.72 0.20 0.07
C PRO A 250 12.39 0.91 1.39
N ASP A 251 13.18 0.67 2.43
CA ASP A 251 13.06 1.36 3.73
C ASP A 251 13.48 2.83 3.64
N PHE A 252 14.37 3.15 2.70
CA PHE A 252 14.78 4.51 2.42
C PHE A 252 15.19 4.71 0.96
N THR A 253 15.05 5.93 0.49
CA THR A 253 15.52 6.39 -0.82
C THR A 253 16.25 7.72 -0.65
N TYR A 254 17.29 7.96 -1.45
CA TYR A 254 18.02 9.22 -1.42
C TYR A 254 18.46 9.65 -2.80
N GLY A 255 18.72 10.94 -2.96
CA GLY A 255 19.26 11.51 -4.19
C GLY A 255 20.13 12.72 -3.89
N ILE A 256 21.13 12.97 -4.75
CA ILE A 256 22.01 14.13 -4.71
C ILE A 256 22.15 14.65 -6.14
N THR A 257 21.98 15.98 -6.32
CA THR A 257 22.09 16.68 -7.61
C THR A 257 22.89 17.97 -7.45
#